data_3ff2f421b4fbfc541eb3cdcb43ca0324
#
_entry.id   3ff2f421b4fbfc541eb3cdcb43ca0324
#
_cell.length_a   1.000
_cell.length_b   1.000
_cell.length_c   1.000
_cell.angle_alpha   90.00
_cell.angle_beta   90.00
_cell.angle_gamma   90.00
#
_symmetry.space_group_name_H-M   'P 1'
#
loop_
_entity.id
_entity.type
_entity.pdbx_description
1 polymer ?
#
loop_
_entity_poly.entity_id
_entity_poly.type
_entity_poly.pdbx_seq_one_letter_code
_entity_poly.pdbx_strand_id
1 'polypeptide(L)'
;MILDGFGIAKTEGNAIAAAKRPNLDKLFSENPITKIGASGMDVGLPDGQMGNSEVGHTNIGAGRIVYQELTRITKAVQDGSFFENEALVHAMNNAKENGTALHLIGLLSNGGVHSHNQHLYGLLEMAKKMGVENVYVHALLDGRDVPPSSGKDFVKELMEKMKEIGVGKVATVMGRYYAMDRDNRWERVEKAYNAMVCREGEEFACPVCAVSKSYENEVTDEFVVPCVIKGGAPVASGDSVVFFNFRPDRAREITRTFVDPDFTGFTRKNGFFPLTYVCMTQYDATMPNVEIAFKPQSLKNTLGEYVSDKGLKQLRIAETEKYAHVTFFFNGGVEKQYPGEDRILVKSPKVATYDLQPEMSAYEVTDKMVEAVKSGKYDMIILNFANCDMVGHTGVFEAAKAAVEAVDTCVGKVAAAIDEMGGVLLITADHGNADKMVDDDGEPFTAHTTNPVPFCVVGYPACKKLNPGRLADIAPTMLQVLGLEKPAEMDGESLMEL
;
A
#
# COMPACT_ATOMS: atom_id res chain seq x y z
N MET A 1 -3.22 -0.31 -23.10
CA MET A 1 -4.66 -0.25 -22.79
C MET A 1 -4.93 -1.10 -21.58
N ILE A 2 -5.54 -0.49 -20.56
CA ILE A 2 -5.85 -1.15 -19.28
C ILE A 2 -7.36 -1.31 -19.21
N LEU A 3 -7.84 -2.53 -19.06
CA LEU A 3 -9.23 -2.90 -18.83
C LEU A 3 -9.43 -3.05 -17.33
N ASP A 4 -9.73 -1.94 -16.64
CA ASP A 4 -9.78 -1.88 -15.18
C ASP A 4 -10.76 -2.91 -14.60
N GLY A 5 -10.30 -3.74 -13.66
CA GLY A 5 -11.12 -4.79 -13.05
C GLY A 5 -11.36 -6.05 -13.91
N PHE A 6 -10.62 -6.24 -15.01
CA PHE A 6 -10.79 -7.39 -15.92
C PHE A 6 -9.90 -8.57 -15.51
N GLY A 7 -10.30 -9.32 -14.50
CA GLY A 7 -9.61 -10.52 -14.02
C GLY A 7 -9.90 -11.79 -14.85
N ILE A 8 -9.14 -12.84 -14.56
CA ILE A 8 -9.31 -14.17 -15.18
C ILE A 8 -9.71 -15.19 -14.11
N ALA A 9 -10.96 -15.63 -14.14
CA ALA A 9 -11.50 -16.60 -13.20
C ALA A 9 -12.28 -17.72 -13.91
N LYS A 10 -12.81 -18.66 -13.14
CA LYS A 10 -13.75 -19.68 -13.60
C LYS A 10 -15.02 -19.02 -14.15
N THR A 11 -15.78 -19.75 -14.96
CA THR A 11 -16.95 -19.22 -15.67
C THR A 11 -18.17 -18.94 -14.79
N GLU A 12 -18.32 -19.61 -13.66
CA GLU A 12 -19.45 -19.42 -12.75
C GLU A 12 -19.32 -18.09 -12.00
N GLY A 13 -20.38 -17.29 -12.00
CA GLY A 13 -20.38 -15.95 -11.39
C GLY A 13 -19.48 -14.90 -12.07
N ASN A 14 -18.94 -15.20 -13.24
CA ASN A 14 -18.00 -14.36 -14.00
C ASN A 14 -18.73 -13.59 -15.11
N ALA A 15 -18.94 -12.27 -14.94
CA ALA A 15 -19.60 -11.44 -15.93
C ALA A 15 -18.75 -11.30 -17.23
N ILE A 16 -17.43 -11.34 -17.12
CA ILE A 16 -16.51 -11.28 -18.26
C ILE A 16 -16.68 -12.52 -19.14
N ALA A 17 -16.76 -13.72 -18.53
CA ALA A 17 -16.96 -14.97 -19.26
C ALA A 17 -18.37 -15.09 -19.87
N ALA A 18 -19.38 -14.46 -19.25
CA ALA A 18 -20.76 -14.46 -19.70
C ALA A 18 -21.03 -13.42 -20.82
N ALA A 19 -20.21 -12.40 -20.97
CA ALA A 19 -20.37 -11.34 -21.93
C ALA A 19 -20.02 -11.78 -23.37
N LYS A 20 -20.71 -11.18 -24.33
CA LYS A 20 -20.36 -11.29 -25.77
C LYS A 20 -19.21 -10.34 -26.07
N ARG A 21 -18.02 -10.88 -26.32
CA ARG A 21 -16.81 -10.11 -26.53
C ARG A 21 -16.01 -10.58 -27.76
N PRO A 22 -16.63 -10.54 -28.95
CA PRO A 22 -16.02 -11.09 -30.16
C PRO A 22 -14.69 -10.43 -30.54
N ASN A 23 -14.48 -9.13 -30.22
CA ASN A 23 -13.24 -8.43 -30.52
C ASN A 23 -12.10 -8.90 -29.60
N LEU A 24 -12.33 -8.95 -28.29
CA LEU A 24 -11.36 -9.46 -27.32
C LEU A 24 -11.05 -10.94 -27.57
N ASP A 25 -12.07 -11.75 -27.80
CA ASP A 25 -11.89 -13.18 -28.07
C ASP A 25 -11.03 -13.41 -29.34
N LYS A 26 -11.26 -12.62 -30.40
CA LYS A 26 -10.44 -12.65 -31.61
C LYS A 26 -9.00 -12.23 -31.29
N LEU A 27 -8.80 -11.07 -30.65
CA LEU A 27 -7.46 -10.56 -30.34
C LEU A 27 -6.67 -11.52 -29.46
N PHE A 28 -7.30 -12.13 -28.46
CA PHE A 28 -6.68 -13.08 -27.54
C PHE A 28 -6.38 -14.44 -28.21
N SER A 29 -7.14 -14.85 -29.22
CA SER A 29 -6.90 -16.10 -29.93
C SER A 29 -5.84 -15.99 -31.05
N GLU A 30 -5.69 -14.82 -31.65
CA GLU A 30 -4.80 -14.60 -32.80
C GLU A 30 -3.42 -14.03 -32.40
N ASN A 31 -3.22 -13.60 -31.14
CA ASN A 31 -2.01 -12.93 -30.69
C ASN A 31 -1.40 -13.60 -29.45
N PRO A 32 -0.09 -13.39 -29.20
CA PRO A 32 0.53 -13.83 -27.96
C PRO A 32 -0.18 -13.27 -26.73
N ILE A 33 -0.57 -14.15 -25.82
CA ILE A 33 -1.24 -13.82 -24.57
C ILE A 33 -0.68 -14.65 -23.42
N THR A 34 -0.63 -14.05 -22.23
CA THR A 34 -0.27 -14.71 -20.98
C THR A 34 -1.12 -14.18 -19.82
N LYS A 35 -0.94 -14.77 -18.64
CA LYS A 35 -1.52 -14.32 -17.37
C LYS A 35 -0.41 -13.71 -16.51
N ILE A 36 -0.72 -12.59 -15.86
CA ILE A 36 0.21 -11.91 -14.96
C ILE A 36 -0.42 -11.69 -13.58
N GLY A 37 0.41 -11.71 -12.54
CA GLY A 37 0.00 -11.49 -11.17
C GLY A 37 -0.36 -10.02 -10.93
N ALA A 38 -1.50 -9.78 -10.27
CA ALA A 38 -2.06 -8.46 -9.99
C ALA A 38 -2.53 -8.30 -8.53
N SER A 39 -2.08 -9.18 -7.62
CA SER A 39 -2.48 -9.19 -6.22
C SER A 39 -1.35 -9.66 -5.30
N GLY A 40 -1.50 -9.49 -4.00
CA GLY A 40 -0.54 -9.97 -3.01
C GLY A 40 0.89 -9.49 -3.29
N MET A 41 1.85 -10.37 -3.06
CA MET A 41 3.28 -10.05 -3.20
C MET A 41 3.70 -9.61 -4.61
N ASP A 42 2.97 -10.00 -5.65
CA ASP A 42 3.25 -9.60 -7.03
C ASP A 42 3.09 -8.10 -7.28
N VAL A 43 2.37 -7.42 -6.40
CA VAL A 43 2.14 -5.96 -6.46
C VAL A 43 2.54 -5.23 -5.18
N GLY A 44 3.27 -5.90 -4.27
CA GLY A 44 3.77 -5.29 -3.03
C GLY A 44 2.75 -5.19 -1.90
N LEU A 45 1.68 -5.97 -1.95
CA LEU A 45 0.68 -6.15 -0.90
C LEU A 45 0.98 -7.42 -0.10
N PRO A 46 0.40 -7.58 1.12
CA PRO A 46 0.46 -8.85 1.85
C PRO A 46 -0.07 -10.01 1.00
N ASP A 47 0.45 -11.21 1.26
CA ASP A 47 0.00 -12.43 0.58
C ASP A 47 -1.52 -12.63 0.76
N GLY A 48 -2.21 -13.01 -0.32
CA GLY A 48 -3.66 -13.19 -0.34
C GLY A 48 -4.48 -11.89 -0.35
N GLN A 49 -3.87 -10.71 -0.29
CA GLN A 49 -4.59 -9.45 -0.41
C GLN A 49 -4.87 -9.12 -1.88
N MET A 50 -6.13 -8.77 -2.19
CA MET A 50 -6.55 -8.34 -3.52
C MET A 50 -5.84 -7.06 -3.95
N GLY A 51 -5.52 -6.94 -5.24
CA GLY A 51 -5.02 -5.70 -5.84
C GLY A 51 -6.09 -4.60 -5.86
N ASN A 52 -5.66 -3.42 -6.25
CA ASN A 52 -6.53 -2.26 -6.50
C ASN A 52 -5.92 -1.35 -7.56
N SER A 53 -6.71 -0.41 -8.08
CA SER A 53 -6.28 0.44 -9.20
C SER A 53 -5.08 1.32 -8.85
N GLU A 54 -4.97 1.85 -7.61
CA GLU A 54 -3.85 2.68 -7.19
C GLU A 54 -2.53 1.89 -7.23
N VAL A 55 -2.52 0.73 -6.58
CA VAL A 55 -1.37 -0.18 -6.53
C VAL A 55 -1.05 -0.71 -7.93
N GLY A 56 -2.05 -1.16 -8.68
CA GLY A 56 -1.87 -1.72 -10.03
C GLY A 56 -1.22 -0.71 -10.98
N HIS A 57 -1.79 0.49 -11.10
CA HIS A 57 -1.24 1.53 -11.98
C HIS A 57 0.14 2.02 -11.53
N THR A 58 0.39 2.08 -10.21
CA THR A 58 1.72 2.44 -9.68
C THR A 58 2.76 1.40 -10.08
N ASN A 59 2.47 0.10 -9.95
CA ASN A 59 3.40 -0.98 -10.35
C ASN A 59 3.65 -0.99 -11.87
N ILE A 60 2.59 -0.83 -12.68
CA ILE A 60 2.71 -0.73 -14.15
C ILE A 60 3.62 0.45 -14.53
N GLY A 61 3.36 1.64 -13.97
CA GLY A 61 4.12 2.83 -14.30
C GLY A 61 5.55 2.84 -13.75
N ALA A 62 5.78 2.25 -12.59
CA ALA A 62 7.10 2.18 -11.96
C ALA A 62 8.02 1.11 -12.58
N GLY A 63 7.47 0.10 -13.26
CA GLY A 63 8.25 -1.03 -13.79
C GLY A 63 8.97 -1.85 -12.72
N ARG A 64 8.44 -1.80 -11.49
CA ARG A 64 8.98 -2.50 -10.30
C ARG A 64 7.87 -2.76 -9.31
N ILE A 65 8.06 -3.74 -8.40
CA ILE A 65 7.15 -3.91 -7.29
C ILE A 65 7.31 -2.72 -6.32
N VAL A 66 6.21 -2.00 -6.11
CA VAL A 66 6.15 -0.92 -5.12
C VAL A 66 5.50 -1.47 -3.86
N TYR A 67 6.34 -1.91 -2.92
CA TYR A 67 5.88 -2.48 -1.66
C TYR A 67 5.17 -1.45 -0.80
N GLN A 68 3.95 -1.77 -0.34
CA GLN A 68 3.30 -1.04 0.75
C GLN A 68 4.13 -1.18 2.04
N GLU A 69 4.09 -0.19 2.94
CA GLU A 69 4.98 -0.16 4.11
C GLU A 69 4.85 -1.41 4.98
N LEU A 70 3.63 -1.93 5.19
CA LEU A 70 3.43 -3.20 5.91
C LEU A 70 4.23 -4.33 5.26
N THR A 71 4.08 -4.53 3.96
CA THR A 71 4.73 -5.62 3.23
C THR A 71 6.24 -5.41 3.15
N ARG A 72 6.69 -4.17 2.93
CA ARG A 72 8.10 -3.78 2.88
C ARG A 72 8.83 -4.12 4.17
N ILE A 73 8.26 -3.75 5.32
CA ILE A 73 8.87 -4.00 6.61
C ILE A 73 8.79 -5.49 6.97
N THR A 74 7.65 -6.13 6.72
CA THR A 74 7.49 -7.58 6.95
C THR A 74 8.50 -8.39 6.13
N LYS A 75 8.68 -8.04 4.84
CA LYS A 75 9.68 -8.65 3.97
C LYS A 75 11.10 -8.45 4.52
N ALA A 76 11.43 -7.23 4.96
CA ALA A 76 12.74 -6.95 5.54
C ALA A 76 13.03 -7.78 6.81
N VAL A 77 12.00 -8.03 7.65
CA VAL A 77 12.13 -8.94 8.80
C VAL A 77 12.39 -10.38 8.32
N GLN A 78 11.69 -10.84 7.28
CA GLN A 78 11.80 -12.21 6.78
C GLN A 78 13.13 -12.49 6.06
N ASP A 79 13.62 -11.54 5.25
CA ASP A 79 14.88 -11.70 4.49
C ASP A 79 16.12 -11.29 5.29
N GLY A 80 15.93 -10.72 6.48
CA GLY A 80 17.01 -10.37 7.40
C GLY A 80 17.55 -8.94 7.23
N SER A 81 17.21 -8.21 6.18
CA SER A 81 17.67 -6.83 5.95
C SER A 81 17.21 -5.84 7.02
N PHE A 82 16.14 -6.16 7.74
CA PHE A 82 15.66 -5.40 8.91
C PHE A 82 16.74 -5.28 9.99
N PHE A 83 17.54 -6.34 10.21
CA PHE A 83 18.57 -6.39 11.24
C PHE A 83 19.84 -5.63 10.85
N GLU A 84 19.95 -5.18 9.60
CA GLU A 84 21.04 -4.37 9.06
C GLU A 84 20.63 -2.89 8.88
N ASN A 85 19.40 -2.54 9.22
CA ASN A 85 18.88 -1.17 9.06
C ASN A 85 19.67 -0.18 9.92
N GLU A 86 20.32 0.79 9.29
CA GLU A 86 21.26 1.73 9.92
C GLU A 86 20.66 2.48 11.11
N ALA A 87 19.44 2.98 11.01
CA ALA A 87 18.79 3.74 12.08
C ALA A 87 18.44 2.83 13.28
N LEU A 88 17.95 1.62 13.02
CA LEU A 88 17.66 0.63 14.06
C LEU A 88 18.95 0.16 14.74
N VAL A 89 20.00 -0.13 13.96
CA VAL A 89 21.34 -0.49 14.48
C VAL A 89 21.89 0.63 15.36
N HIS A 90 21.76 1.89 14.94
CA HIS A 90 22.22 3.04 15.73
C HIS A 90 21.48 3.13 17.07
N ALA A 91 20.15 3.01 17.10
CA ALA A 91 19.38 3.02 18.33
C ALA A 91 19.77 1.88 19.30
N MET A 92 19.99 0.67 18.76
CA MET A 92 20.43 -0.49 19.56
C MET A 92 21.83 -0.27 20.15
N ASN A 93 22.78 0.23 19.34
CA ASN A 93 24.13 0.51 19.77
C ASN A 93 24.17 1.62 20.83
N ASN A 94 23.41 2.72 20.64
CA ASN A 94 23.30 3.78 21.63
C ASN A 94 22.87 3.23 23.02
N ALA A 95 21.81 2.43 23.05
CA ALA A 95 21.33 1.84 24.29
C ALA A 95 22.35 0.90 24.94
N LYS A 96 23.03 0.06 24.13
CA LYS A 96 24.02 -0.90 24.61
C LYS A 96 25.28 -0.22 25.13
N GLU A 97 25.88 0.68 24.32
CA GLU A 97 27.18 1.29 24.63
C GLU A 97 27.11 2.25 25.80
N ASN A 98 26.00 2.96 25.93
CA ASN A 98 25.80 3.90 27.04
C ASN A 98 25.13 3.25 28.27
N GLY A 99 24.73 1.98 28.20
CA GLY A 99 24.02 1.29 29.27
C GLY A 99 22.64 1.89 29.57
N THR A 100 22.07 2.62 28.59
CA THR A 100 20.74 3.24 28.68
C THR A 100 19.64 2.27 28.25
N ALA A 101 18.39 2.72 28.25
CA ALA A 101 17.26 1.88 27.87
C ALA A 101 16.93 2.00 26.39
N LEU A 102 16.37 0.93 25.82
CA LEU A 102 15.66 0.91 24.54
C LEU A 102 14.17 0.82 24.81
N HIS A 103 13.42 1.80 24.34
CA HIS A 103 11.97 1.85 24.45
C HIS A 103 11.33 1.59 23.08
N LEU A 104 10.43 0.60 23.02
CA LEU A 104 9.68 0.24 21.83
C LEU A 104 8.23 0.69 22.03
N ILE A 105 7.79 1.65 21.24
CA ILE A 105 6.43 2.24 21.34
C ILE A 105 5.64 1.88 20.08
N GLY A 106 4.38 1.50 20.19
CA GLY A 106 3.52 1.31 19.03
C GLY A 106 2.26 0.51 19.29
N LEU A 107 1.42 0.43 18.28
CA LEU A 107 0.13 -0.24 18.33
C LEU A 107 0.34 -1.77 18.31
N LEU A 108 -0.12 -2.43 19.37
CA LEU A 108 0.04 -3.87 19.57
C LEU A 108 -1.16 -4.61 18.98
N SER A 109 -1.12 -4.89 17.70
CA SER A 109 -2.13 -5.71 17.00
C SER A 109 -1.57 -6.31 15.71
N ASN A 110 -2.31 -7.23 15.12
CA ASN A 110 -2.04 -7.79 13.79
C ASN A 110 -2.94 -7.19 12.70
N GLY A 111 -3.64 -6.08 12.98
CA GLY A 111 -4.56 -5.44 12.05
C GLY A 111 -3.88 -4.87 10.80
N GLY A 112 -2.58 -4.57 10.86
CA GLY A 112 -1.77 -4.19 9.69
C GLY A 112 -2.11 -2.81 9.10
N VAL A 113 -2.89 -1.97 9.81
CA VAL A 113 -3.26 -0.63 9.35
C VAL A 113 -2.24 0.43 9.78
N HIS A 114 -1.77 0.39 11.02
CA HIS A 114 -0.80 1.33 11.59
C HIS A 114 0.53 0.68 11.94
N SER A 115 0.50 -0.59 12.32
CA SER A 115 1.62 -1.39 12.80
C SER A 115 1.35 -2.87 12.57
N HIS A 116 2.31 -3.72 12.91
CA HIS A 116 2.09 -5.17 12.97
C HIS A 116 2.98 -5.78 14.05
N ASN A 117 2.43 -6.75 14.83
CA ASN A 117 3.15 -7.44 15.92
C ASN A 117 4.49 -8.04 15.49
N GLN A 118 4.56 -8.60 14.26
CA GLN A 118 5.80 -9.18 13.74
C GLN A 118 6.97 -8.18 13.68
N HIS A 119 6.68 -6.89 13.44
CA HIS A 119 7.72 -5.85 13.43
C HIS A 119 8.25 -5.59 14.83
N LEU A 120 7.39 -5.58 15.86
CA LEU A 120 7.81 -5.51 17.26
C LEU A 120 8.64 -6.73 17.65
N TYR A 121 8.24 -7.93 17.23
CA TYR A 121 9.01 -9.15 17.53
C TYR A 121 10.38 -9.12 16.85
N GLY A 122 10.46 -8.62 15.60
CA GLY A 122 11.74 -8.37 14.93
C GLY A 122 12.65 -7.40 15.70
N LEU A 123 12.10 -6.31 16.28
CA LEU A 123 12.85 -5.38 17.14
C LEU A 123 13.36 -6.05 18.42
N LEU A 124 12.56 -6.89 19.05
CA LEU A 124 12.99 -7.65 20.26
C LEU A 124 14.09 -8.65 19.92
N GLU A 125 13.96 -9.38 18.80
CA GLU A 125 15.03 -10.28 18.32
C GLU A 125 16.32 -9.53 17.99
N MET A 126 16.21 -8.35 17.36
CA MET A 126 17.33 -7.49 17.08
C MET A 126 18.03 -7.05 18.35
N ALA A 127 17.29 -6.55 19.34
CA ALA A 127 17.81 -6.16 20.63
C ALA A 127 18.56 -7.31 21.32
N LYS A 128 17.99 -8.54 21.28
CA LYS A 128 18.63 -9.74 21.83
C LYS A 128 19.92 -10.08 21.09
N LYS A 129 19.91 -10.12 19.76
CA LYS A 129 21.08 -10.41 18.92
C LYS A 129 22.23 -9.42 19.16
N MET A 130 21.89 -8.14 19.35
CA MET A 130 22.87 -7.07 19.59
C MET A 130 23.30 -6.95 21.05
N GLY A 131 22.65 -7.66 21.98
CA GLY A 131 22.99 -7.67 23.40
C GLY A 131 22.53 -6.42 24.16
N VAL A 132 21.40 -5.86 23.79
CA VAL A 132 20.72 -4.79 24.56
C VAL A 132 19.96 -5.41 25.72
N GLU A 133 20.30 -5.05 26.95
CA GLU A 133 19.72 -5.66 28.16
C GLU A 133 18.44 -4.96 28.65
N ASN A 134 18.43 -3.63 28.59
CA ASN A 134 17.35 -2.80 29.10
C ASN A 134 16.34 -2.46 27.99
N VAL A 135 15.41 -3.36 27.73
CA VAL A 135 14.38 -3.18 26.68
C VAL A 135 13.00 -3.10 27.28
N TYR A 136 12.27 -2.03 26.96
CA TYR A 136 10.94 -1.77 27.49
C TYR A 136 9.93 -1.54 26.35
N VAL A 137 8.74 -2.15 26.44
CA VAL A 137 7.66 -1.98 25.50
C VAL A 137 6.55 -1.14 26.10
N HIS A 138 6.14 -0.11 25.37
CA HIS A 138 4.96 0.69 25.65
C HIS A 138 3.84 0.23 24.69
N ALA A 139 2.97 -0.64 25.19
CA ALA A 139 1.94 -1.29 24.41
C ALA A 139 0.72 -0.38 24.22
N LEU A 140 0.45 0.05 23.00
CA LEU A 140 -0.77 0.76 22.64
C LEU A 140 -1.79 -0.27 22.16
N LEU A 141 -2.97 -0.30 22.77
CA LEU A 141 -4.04 -1.25 22.41
C LEU A 141 -4.93 -0.69 21.30
N ASP A 142 -5.37 -1.55 20.41
CA ASP A 142 -6.07 -1.18 19.17
C ASP A 142 -7.60 -1.08 19.38
N GLY A 143 -8.31 -2.19 19.33
CA GLY A 143 -9.76 -2.27 19.47
C GLY A 143 -10.57 -1.59 18.35
N ARG A 144 -9.91 -1.15 17.28
CA ARG A 144 -10.52 -0.45 16.14
C ARG A 144 -10.26 -1.14 14.81
N ASP A 145 -9.00 -1.52 14.56
CA ASP A 145 -8.59 -2.24 13.35
C ASP A 145 -8.65 -3.77 13.57
N VAL A 146 -8.88 -4.18 14.81
CA VAL A 146 -9.12 -5.55 15.29
C VAL A 146 -10.29 -5.53 16.28
N PRO A 147 -10.86 -6.69 16.70
CA PRO A 147 -11.97 -6.75 17.65
C PRO A 147 -11.70 -5.95 18.92
N PRO A 148 -12.72 -5.26 19.50
CA PRO A 148 -12.57 -4.29 20.57
C PRO A 148 -11.99 -4.80 21.90
N SER A 149 -11.95 -6.12 22.11
CA SER A 149 -11.45 -6.76 23.33
C SER A 149 -10.40 -7.83 23.05
N SER A 150 -9.67 -7.71 21.95
CA SER A 150 -8.58 -8.62 21.56
C SER A 150 -7.22 -8.28 22.18
N GLY A 151 -7.07 -7.08 22.74
CA GLY A 151 -5.79 -6.57 23.27
C GLY A 151 -5.21 -7.41 24.40
N LYS A 152 -6.06 -8.02 25.22
CA LYS A 152 -5.62 -8.95 26.27
C LYS A 152 -4.84 -10.14 25.70
N ASP A 153 -5.27 -10.68 24.58
CA ASP A 153 -4.60 -11.83 23.96
C ASP A 153 -3.31 -11.39 23.27
N PHE A 154 -3.28 -10.23 22.62
CA PHE A 154 -2.05 -9.65 22.08
C PHE A 154 -1.00 -9.34 23.17
N VAL A 155 -1.42 -8.87 24.34
CA VAL A 155 -0.51 -8.65 25.48
C VAL A 155 0.05 -9.98 26.01
N LYS A 156 -0.77 -11.03 26.07
CA LYS A 156 -0.29 -12.39 26.45
C LYS A 156 0.73 -12.90 25.44
N GLU A 157 0.41 -12.82 24.14
CA GLU A 157 1.30 -13.24 23.08
C GLU A 157 2.64 -12.49 23.16
N LEU A 158 2.61 -11.17 23.37
CA LEU A 158 3.82 -10.36 23.55
C LEU A 158 4.66 -10.86 24.74
N MET A 159 4.04 -11.15 25.87
CA MET A 159 4.76 -11.67 27.05
C MET A 159 5.40 -13.04 26.78
N GLU A 160 4.70 -13.92 26.05
CA GLU A 160 5.22 -15.21 25.64
C GLU A 160 6.40 -15.06 24.68
N LYS A 161 6.31 -14.16 23.71
CA LYS A 161 7.39 -13.84 22.76
C LYS A 161 8.60 -13.24 23.46
N MET A 162 8.42 -12.29 24.39
CA MET A 162 9.52 -11.75 25.21
C MET A 162 10.23 -12.84 26.02
N LYS A 163 9.48 -13.80 26.58
CA LYS A 163 10.04 -14.93 27.31
C LYS A 163 10.80 -15.88 26.38
N GLU A 164 10.27 -16.17 25.20
CA GLU A 164 10.91 -17.01 24.17
C GLU A 164 12.22 -16.38 23.70
N ILE A 165 12.20 -15.11 23.33
CA ILE A 165 13.37 -14.36 22.84
C ILE A 165 14.37 -14.11 23.98
N GLY A 166 13.90 -13.97 25.20
CA GLY A 166 14.71 -13.75 26.40
C GLY A 166 15.16 -12.31 26.60
N VAL A 167 14.36 -11.33 26.15
CA VAL A 167 14.58 -9.89 26.35
C VAL A 167 13.25 -9.13 26.35
N GLY A 168 13.22 -8.01 27.04
CA GLY A 168 12.08 -7.07 27.05
C GLY A 168 11.19 -7.20 28.27
N LYS A 169 10.55 -6.08 28.64
CA LYS A 169 9.49 -5.96 29.66
C LYS A 169 8.45 -4.95 29.16
N VAL A 170 7.19 -5.19 29.48
CA VAL A 170 6.16 -4.18 29.26
C VAL A 170 6.29 -3.10 30.32
N ALA A 171 6.42 -1.85 29.93
CA ALA A 171 6.53 -0.70 30.84
C ALA A 171 5.21 0.02 31.05
N THR A 172 4.40 0.18 29.99
CA THR A 172 3.07 0.79 30.06
C THR A 172 2.10 0.06 29.14
N VAL A 173 0.80 0.14 29.49
CA VAL A 173 -0.31 -0.29 28.62
C VAL A 173 -1.32 0.84 28.55
N MET A 174 -1.82 1.15 27.36
CA MET A 174 -2.83 2.21 27.16
C MET A 174 -3.57 2.01 25.85
N GLY A 175 -4.77 2.51 25.72
CA GLY A 175 -5.53 2.52 24.49
C GLY A 175 -5.02 3.57 23.49
N ARG A 176 -5.20 3.29 22.20
CA ARG A 176 -4.81 4.19 21.11
C ARG A 176 -5.51 5.55 21.17
N TYR A 177 -6.64 5.66 21.85
CA TYR A 177 -7.36 6.92 22.09
C TYR A 177 -6.47 8.00 22.69
N TYR A 178 -5.51 7.61 23.55
CA TYR A 178 -4.59 8.52 24.23
C TYR A 178 -3.31 8.78 23.45
N ALA A 179 -2.66 7.73 22.98
CA ALA A 179 -1.32 7.82 22.38
C ALA A 179 -1.34 8.02 20.86
N MET A 180 -2.50 7.86 20.21
CA MET A 180 -2.62 7.93 18.76
C MET A 180 -3.70 8.94 18.32
N ASP A 181 -3.78 10.07 19.04
CA ASP A 181 -4.60 11.20 18.61
C ASP A 181 -4.03 11.82 17.31
N ARG A 182 -4.88 12.51 16.54
CA ARG A 182 -4.52 13.25 15.33
C ARG A 182 -5.30 14.56 15.17
N ASP A 183 -6.01 14.96 16.22
CA ASP A 183 -6.92 16.11 16.22
C ASP A 183 -6.47 17.19 17.24
N ASN A 184 -5.18 17.14 17.67
CA ASN A 184 -4.55 18.05 18.65
C ASN A 184 -5.27 18.07 20.00
N ARG A 185 -5.78 16.91 20.42
CA ARG A 185 -6.39 16.71 21.74
C ARG A 185 -5.27 16.43 22.76
N TRP A 186 -4.49 17.47 23.03
CA TRP A 186 -3.27 17.40 23.85
C TRP A 186 -3.53 16.84 25.26
N GLU A 187 -4.72 17.04 25.80
CA GLU A 187 -5.13 16.46 27.10
C GLU A 187 -5.13 14.93 27.11
N ARG A 188 -5.25 14.28 25.94
CA ARG A 188 -5.14 12.82 25.79
C ARG A 188 -3.69 12.41 25.65
N VAL A 189 -2.98 13.10 24.77
CA VAL A 189 -1.57 12.83 24.44
C VAL A 189 -0.69 13.03 25.68
N GLU A 190 -0.96 14.07 26.50
CA GLU A 190 -0.27 14.33 27.77
C GLU A 190 -0.36 13.16 28.74
N LYS A 191 -1.52 12.51 28.87
CA LYS A 191 -1.67 11.33 29.75
C LYS A 191 -0.80 10.18 29.27
N ALA A 192 -0.74 9.92 27.95
CA ALA A 192 0.10 8.90 27.38
C ALA A 192 1.60 9.21 27.60
N TYR A 193 2.01 10.45 27.30
CA TYR A 193 3.37 10.92 27.53
C TYR A 193 3.79 10.80 28.99
N ASN A 194 2.97 11.29 29.92
CA ASN A 194 3.26 11.24 31.36
C ASN A 194 3.34 9.81 31.90
N ALA A 195 2.53 8.87 31.38
CA ALA A 195 2.67 7.46 31.74
C ALA A 195 4.04 6.90 31.31
N MET A 196 4.51 7.24 30.12
CA MET A 196 5.78 6.77 29.59
C MET A 196 7.00 7.46 30.20
N VAL A 197 6.93 8.77 30.49
CA VAL A 197 8.08 9.57 30.95
C VAL A 197 8.09 9.77 32.47
N CYS A 198 6.92 9.99 33.09
CA CYS A 198 6.81 10.30 34.52
C CYS A 198 6.30 9.12 35.34
N ARG A 199 5.98 7.98 34.74
CA ARG A 199 5.34 6.82 35.38
C ARG A 199 4.02 7.18 36.05
N GLU A 200 3.26 8.11 35.46
CA GLU A 200 1.94 8.51 35.95
C GLU A 200 0.85 7.57 35.42
N GLY A 201 0.04 7.07 36.35
CA GLY A 201 -1.05 6.14 36.08
C GLY A 201 -1.17 5.09 37.17
N GLU A 202 -2.23 4.30 37.13
CA GLU A 202 -2.39 3.17 38.05
C GLU A 202 -1.29 2.13 37.77
N GLU A 203 -0.64 1.65 38.84
CA GLU A 203 0.40 0.64 38.72
C GLU A 203 -0.16 -0.77 38.84
N PHE A 204 0.16 -1.63 37.88
CA PHE A 204 -0.24 -3.03 37.86
C PHE A 204 0.97 -3.96 37.97
N ALA A 205 0.77 -5.09 38.68
CA ALA A 205 1.81 -6.11 38.79
C ALA A 205 2.10 -6.82 37.44
N CYS A 206 1.11 -6.90 36.55
CA CYS A 206 1.28 -7.49 35.22
C CYS A 206 0.43 -6.77 34.16
N PRO A 207 0.88 -6.74 32.89
CA PRO A 207 0.17 -6.03 31.84
C PRO A 207 -1.19 -6.66 31.51
N VAL A 208 -1.33 -7.99 31.57
CA VAL A 208 -2.62 -8.68 31.36
C VAL A 208 -3.63 -8.31 32.47
N CYS A 209 -3.15 -8.10 33.70
CA CYS A 209 -4.01 -7.66 34.81
C CYS A 209 -4.59 -6.26 34.58
N ALA A 210 -3.79 -5.35 33.99
CA ALA A 210 -4.23 -4.01 33.64
C ALA A 210 -5.37 -4.04 32.62
N VAL A 211 -5.22 -4.82 31.53
CA VAL A 211 -6.25 -4.96 30.51
C VAL A 211 -7.50 -5.65 31.06
N SER A 212 -7.33 -6.71 31.86
CA SER A 212 -8.45 -7.40 32.50
C SER A 212 -9.26 -6.46 33.39
N LYS A 213 -8.57 -5.60 34.18
CA LYS A 213 -9.23 -4.62 35.03
C LYS A 213 -10.02 -3.58 34.25
N SER A 214 -9.49 -3.17 33.10
CA SER A 214 -10.21 -2.27 32.17
C SER A 214 -11.51 -2.91 31.68
N TYR A 215 -11.46 -4.18 31.25
CA TYR A 215 -12.64 -4.92 30.78
C TYR A 215 -13.69 -5.14 31.90
N GLU A 216 -13.25 -5.37 33.13
CA GLU A 216 -14.16 -5.44 34.30
C GLU A 216 -14.94 -4.12 34.50
N ASN A 217 -14.36 -2.99 34.10
CA ASN A 217 -14.97 -1.68 34.10
C ASN A 217 -15.69 -1.32 32.81
N GLU A 218 -15.96 -2.29 31.92
CA GLU A 218 -16.61 -2.11 30.61
C GLU A 218 -15.84 -1.18 29.65
N VAL A 219 -14.52 -0.99 29.86
CA VAL A 219 -13.65 -0.19 29.00
C VAL A 219 -12.85 -1.11 28.09
N THR A 220 -13.11 -1.01 26.78
CA THR A 220 -12.46 -1.80 25.75
C THR A 220 -11.09 -1.24 25.35
N ASP A 221 -10.34 -1.97 24.52
CA ASP A 221 -8.94 -1.73 24.15
C ASP A 221 -8.65 -0.28 23.77
N GLU A 222 -9.44 0.30 22.87
CA GLU A 222 -9.23 1.66 22.36
C GLU A 222 -9.13 2.71 23.47
N PHE A 223 -9.88 2.52 24.57
CA PHE A 223 -10.08 3.50 25.64
C PHE A 223 -9.37 3.14 26.96
N VAL A 224 -8.55 2.10 26.97
CA VAL A 224 -7.78 1.73 28.19
C VAL A 224 -6.96 2.92 28.66
N VAL A 225 -7.24 3.36 29.88
CA VAL A 225 -6.55 4.51 30.49
C VAL A 225 -5.07 4.19 30.66
N PRO A 226 -4.14 5.12 30.34
CA PRO A 226 -2.72 4.88 30.53
C PRO A 226 -2.37 4.40 31.92
N CYS A 227 -1.72 3.25 31.99
CA CYS A 227 -1.29 2.62 33.26
C CYS A 227 0.17 2.17 33.14
N VAL A 228 0.82 1.99 34.27
CA VAL A 228 2.22 1.61 34.37
C VAL A 228 2.37 0.21 34.93
N ILE A 229 3.39 -0.52 34.44
CA ILE A 229 3.61 -1.91 34.85
C ILE A 229 4.84 -1.99 35.75
N LYS A 230 4.71 -2.71 36.88
CA LYS A 230 5.80 -2.91 37.84
C LYS A 230 7.03 -3.53 37.17
N GLY A 231 8.18 -2.93 37.41
CA GLY A 231 9.45 -3.37 36.80
C GLY A 231 9.73 -2.82 35.41
N GLY A 232 8.82 -2.01 34.84
CA GLY A 232 9.10 -1.15 33.70
C GLY A 232 9.88 0.10 34.10
N ALA A 233 10.54 0.76 33.15
CA ALA A 233 11.26 2.01 33.35
C ALA A 233 10.60 3.17 32.61
N PRO A 234 10.77 4.43 33.07
CA PRO A 234 10.41 5.62 32.32
C PRO A 234 11.37 5.85 31.16
N VAL A 235 10.91 6.54 30.13
CA VAL A 235 11.79 7.10 29.10
C VAL A 235 12.57 8.27 29.72
N ALA A 236 13.90 8.23 29.62
CA ALA A 236 14.81 9.19 30.23
C ALA A 236 15.84 9.74 29.24
N SER A 237 16.54 10.80 29.64
CA SER A 237 17.57 11.42 28.82
C SER A 237 18.66 10.43 28.39
N GLY A 238 18.98 10.40 27.10
CA GLY A 238 19.98 9.51 26.51
C GLY A 238 19.48 8.13 26.11
N ASP A 239 18.22 7.79 26.43
CA ASP A 239 17.62 6.53 25.99
C ASP A 239 17.39 6.49 24.48
N SER A 240 17.25 5.30 23.96
CA SER A 240 16.80 5.06 22.59
C SER A 240 15.31 4.75 22.55
N VAL A 241 14.62 5.32 21.58
CA VAL A 241 13.18 5.07 21.33
C VAL A 241 13.01 4.62 19.90
N VAL A 242 12.27 3.53 19.67
CA VAL A 242 11.81 3.13 18.34
C VAL A 242 10.30 3.11 18.36
N PHE A 243 9.68 3.99 17.55
CA PHE A 243 8.24 3.96 17.34
C PHE A 243 7.94 3.11 16.11
N PHE A 244 7.36 1.92 16.32
CA PHE A 244 7.23 0.90 15.26
C PHE A 244 5.94 1.00 14.42
N ASN A 245 5.11 2.02 14.60
CA ASN A 245 4.03 2.32 13.68
C ASN A 245 4.62 2.79 12.33
N PHE A 246 4.10 2.25 11.23
CA PHE A 246 4.53 2.66 9.87
C PHE A 246 3.58 3.67 9.22
N ARG A 247 2.34 3.81 9.69
CA ARG A 247 1.40 4.83 9.20
C ARG A 247 1.54 6.13 9.98
N PRO A 248 1.79 7.28 9.28
CA PRO A 248 2.21 8.53 9.92
C PRO A 248 1.13 9.27 10.71
N ASP A 249 -0.13 9.27 10.21
CA ASP A 249 -1.18 10.21 10.61
C ASP A 249 -1.43 10.28 12.13
N ARG A 250 -1.36 9.15 12.83
CA ARG A 250 -1.58 9.05 14.28
C ARG A 250 -0.29 8.88 15.10
N ALA A 251 0.87 8.91 14.44
CA ALA A 251 2.17 8.84 15.12
C ALA A 251 2.78 10.22 15.34
N ARG A 252 2.36 11.23 14.59
CA ARG A 252 2.96 12.58 14.58
C ARG A 252 2.89 13.27 15.92
N GLU A 253 1.72 13.33 16.53
CA GLU A 253 1.50 14.13 17.73
C GLU A 253 2.32 13.62 18.91
N ILE A 254 2.21 12.34 19.24
CA ILE A 254 2.98 11.76 20.35
C ILE A 254 4.49 11.83 20.08
N THR A 255 4.95 11.64 18.83
CA THR A 255 6.37 11.77 18.49
C THR A 255 6.87 13.18 18.75
N ARG A 256 6.13 14.23 18.33
CA ARG A 256 6.51 15.62 18.58
C ARG A 256 6.65 15.92 20.06
N THR A 257 5.86 15.30 20.93
CA THR A 257 6.01 15.49 22.39
C THR A 257 7.38 15.03 22.91
N PHE A 258 8.03 14.08 22.26
CA PHE A 258 9.35 13.61 22.65
C PHE A 258 10.48 14.40 21.99
N VAL A 259 10.35 14.76 20.71
CA VAL A 259 11.49 15.16 19.88
C VAL A 259 11.56 16.65 19.55
N ASP A 260 10.45 17.38 19.68
CA ASP A 260 10.39 18.80 19.32
C ASP A 260 10.69 19.68 20.54
N PRO A 261 11.83 20.39 20.58
CA PRO A 261 12.14 21.29 21.69
C PRO A 261 11.14 22.44 21.84
N ASP A 262 10.53 22.88 20.73
CA ASP A 262 9.59 23.98 20.67
C ASP A 262 8.13 23.57 20.84
N PHE A 263 7.88 22.30 21.21
CA PHE A 263 6.53 21.80 21.44
C PHE A 263 5.79 22.55 22.55
N THR A 264 4.58 22.99 22.26
CA THR A 264 3.75 23.84 23.13
C THR A 264 2.38 23.27 23.47
N GLY A 265 2.05 22.04 23.04
CA GLY A 265 0.72 21.44 23.25
C GLY A 265 0.38 21.20 24.72
N PHE A 266 1.38 20.92 25.56
CA PHE A 266 1.30 20.88 27.02
C PHE A 266 2.67 21.12 27.64
N THR A 267 2.73 21.36 28.97
CA THR A 267 4.00 21.54 29.68
C THR A 267 4.58 20.19 30.10
N ARG A 268 5.74 19.83 29.53
CA ARG A 268 6.47 18.61 29.94
C ARG A 268 6.97 18.77 31.38
N LYS A 269 6.59 17.89 32.29
CA LYS A 269 6.99 17.95 33.69
C LYS A 269 8.51 17.87 33.90
N ASN A 270 9.19 17.05 33.07
CA ASN A 270 10.64 16.88 33.13
C ASN A 270 11.39 17.74 32.11
N GLY A 271 10.72 18.73 31.48
CA GLY A 271 11.30 19.51 30.38
C GLY A 271 11.58 18.69 29.12
N PHE A 272 12.30 19.30 28.19
CA PHE A 272 12.84 18.60 27.03
C PHE A 272 14.18 17.94 27.38
N PHE A 273 14.40 16.73 26.88
CA PHE A 273 15.66 16.01 27.01
C PHE A 273 15.98 15.23 25.71
N PRO A 274 17.29 15.04 25.41
CA PRO A 274 17.70 14.38 24.17
C PRO A 274 17.43 12.87 24.22
N LEU A 275 17.03 12.32 23.08
CA LEU A 275 16.82 10.89 22.84
C LEU A 275 17.46 10.51 21.49
N THR A 276 17.87 9.25 21.34
CA THR A 276 18.03 8.64 20.02
C THR A 276 16.66 8.10 19.61
N TYR A 277 15.93 8.88 18.78
CA TYR A 277 14.55 8.57 18.42
C TYR A 277 14.41 8.12 16.98
N VAL A 278 13.94 6.91 16.76
CA VAL A 278 13.74 6.32 15.43
C VAL A 278 12.25 6.17 15.14
N CYS A 279 11.80 6.79 14.06
CA CYS A 279 10.49 6.56 13.47
C CYS A 279 10.59 5.39 12.47
N MET A 280 9.65 4.45 12.50
CA MET A 280 9.65 3.35 11.55
C MET A 280 9.58 3.84 10.09
N THR A 281 8.77 4.87 9.84
CA THR A 281 8.68 5.57 8.55
C THR A 281 8.77 7.09 8.78
N GLN A 282 8.81 7.88 7.72
CA GLN A 282 8.79 9.33 7.83
C GLN A 282 7.38 9.82 8.22
N TYR A 283 7.21 10.25 9.49
CA TYR A 283 5.92 10.76 9.96
C TYR A 283 5.64 12.18 9.50
N ASP A 284 6.68 13.01 9.46
CA ASP A 284 6.62 14.41 9.02
C ASP A 284 8.04 14.86 8.62
N ALA A 285 8.17 15.46 7.43
CA ALA A 285 9.46 15.94 6.94
C ALA A 285 10.05 17.10 7.76
N THR A 286 9.22 17.80 8.56
CA THR A 286 9.62 18.92 9.42
C THR A 286 9.93 18.49 10.87
N MET A 287 9.84 17.21 11.18
CA MET A 287 10.03 16.70 12.54
C MET A 287 11.52 16.70 12.91
N PRO A 288 11.93 17.43 13.96
CA PRO A 288 13.34 17.50 14.37
C PRO A 288 13.75 16.26 15.17
N ASN A 289 15.06 16.06 15.31
CA ASN A 289 15.67 15.09 16.22
C ASN A 289 15.16 13.63 16.05
N VAL A 290 14.86 13.22 14.81
CA VAL A 290 14.44 11.86 14.48
C VAL A 290 15.32 11.24 13.40
N GLU A 291 15.48 9.95 13.49
CA GLU A 291 15.97 9.09 12.41
C GLU A 291 14.80 8.30 11.81
N ILE A 292 14.93 7.88 10.56
CA ILE A 292 13.88 7.17 9.84
C ILE A 292 14.44 5.82 9.40
N ALA A 293 13.84 4.73 9.91
CA ALA A 293 14.26 3.38 9.57
C ALA A 293 13.93 3.05 8.10
N PHE A 294 12.71 3.27 7.68
CA PHE A 294 12.26 3.04 6.30
C PHE A 294 11.93 4.38 5.64
N LYS A 295 12.93 4.98 5.00
CA LYS A 295 12.77 6.25 4.27
C LYS A 295 11.75 6.12 3.14
N PRO A 296 11.06 7.21 2.75
CA PRO A 296 10.14 7.21 1.62
C PRO A 296 10.81 6.64 0.37
N GLN A 297 10.08 5.80 -0.35
CA GLN A 297 10.56 5.26 -1.63
C GLN A 297 10.50 6.37 -2.68
N SER A 298 11.62 6.65 -3.34
CA SER A 298 11.64 7.54 -4.51
C SER A 298 11.43 6.69 -5.76
N LEU A 299 10.32 6.92 -6.45
CA LEU A 299 10.03 6.26 -7.72
C LEU A 299 10.59 7.07 -8.89
N LYS A 300 11.93 7.13 -9.00
CA LYS A 300 12.63 7.70 -10.17
C LYS A 300 12.55 6.77 -11.35
N ASN A 301 12.65 7.36 -12.54
CA ASN A 301 12.62 6.62 -13.81
C ASN A 301 11.36 5.75 -13.95
N THR A 302 10.18 6.29 -13.54
CA THR A 302 8.91 5.69 -13.96
C THR A 302 8.80 5.72 -15.50
N LEU A 303 7.97 4.88 -16.08
CA LEU A 303 7.82 4.81 -17.54
C LEU A 303 7.53 6.18 -18.15
N GLY A 304 6.65 6.97 -17.53
CA GLY A 304 6.32 8.31 -17.99
C GLY A 304 7.49 9.28 -17.93
N GLU A 305 8.23 9.29 -16.83
CA GLU A 305 9.44 10.10 -16.67
C GLU A 305 10.51 9.69 -17.67
N TYR A 306 10.79 8.40 -17.77
CA TYR A 306 11.86 7.87 -18.63
C TYR A 306 11.59 8.11 -20.12
N VAL A 307 10.35 7.91 -20.59
CA VAL A 307 9.93 8.19 -21.96
C VAL A 307 10.06 9.68 -22.28
N SER A 308 9.68 10.55 -21.32
CA SER A 308 9.86 11.99 -21.43
C SER A 308 11.33 12.41 -21.55
N ASP A 309 12.22 11.82 -20.75
CA ASP A 309 13.67 12.08 -20.75
C ASP A 309 14.32 11.63 -22.06
N LYS A 310 13.71 10.67 -22.78
CA LYS A 310 14.12 10.28 -24.13
C LYS A 310 13.55 11.19 -25.22
N GLY A 311 12.79 12.22 -24.87
CA GLY A 311 12.19 13.19 -25.78
C GLY A 311 10.98 12.66 -26.56
N LEU A 312 10.41 11.52 -26.13
CA LEU A 312 9.24 10.93 -26.76
C LEU A 312 7.95 11.59 -26.24
N LYS A 313 6.91 11.57 -27.05
CA LYS A 313 5.61 12.15 -26.76
C LYS A 313 4.65 11.08 -26.26
N GLN A 314 3.92 11.40 -25.19
CA GLN A 314 3.00 10.46 -24.58
C GLN A 314 1.65 11.08 -24.29
N LEU A 315 0.61 10.24 -24.27
CA LEU A 315 -0.76 10.61 -23.92
C LEU A 315 -1.27 9.74 -22.78
N ARG A 316 -1.98 10.37 -21.82
CA ARG A 316 -2.78 9.70 -20.80
C ARG A 316 -4.24 10.00 -21.04
N ILE A 317 -5.08 8.96 -21.11
CA ILE A 317 -6.49 9.12 -21.37
C ILE A 317 -7.34 8.17 -20.53
N ALA A 318 -8.31 8.73 -19.82
CA ALA A 318 -9.31 7.99 -19.05
C ALA A 318 -10.53 8.88 -18.76
N GLU A 319 -11.59 8.28 -18.30
CA GLU A 319 -12.70 9.01 -17.68
C GLU A 319 -12.42 9.37 -16.22
N THR A 320 -13.24 10.26 -15.62
CA THR A 320 -13.00 10.88 -14.30
C THR A 320 -12.59 9.88 -13.22
N GLU A 321 -13.27 8.75 -13.12
CA GLU A 321 -13.04 7.74 -12.06
C GLU A 321 -11.62 7.14 -12.11
N LYS A 322 -11.01 7.09 -13.29
CA LYS A 322 -9.69 6.47 -13.48
C LYS A 322 -8.61 7.43 -14.00
N TYR A 323 -8.92 8.72 -14.06
CA TYR A 323 -7.96 9.72 -14.53
C TYR A 323 -6.71 9.83 -13.62
N ALA A 324 -6.90 9.86 -12.31
CA ALA A 324 -5.78 9.89 -11.37
C ALA A 324 -4.91 8.62 -11.47
N HIS A 325 -5.50 7.48 -11.85
CA HIS A 325 -4.77 6.21 -11.97
C HIS A 325 -3.81 6.23 -13.16
N VAL A 326 -4.22 6.73 -14.31
CA VAL A 326 -3.32 6.86 -15.48
C VAL A 326 -2.38 8.07 -15.43
N THR A 327 -2.52 8.96 -14.44
CA THR A 327 -1.68 10.16 -14.25
C THR A 327 -0.86 10.08 -12.96
N PHE A 328 -1.41 10.49 -11.83
CA PHE A 328 -0.75 10.57 -10.53
C PHE A 328 -0.15 9.23 -10.08
N PHE A 329 -0.95 8.17 -10.02
CA PHE A 329 -0.48 6.85 -9.57
C PHE A 329 0.49 6.21 -10.55
N PHE A 330 0.20 6.29 -11.85
CA PHE A 330 1.10 5.79 -12.89
C PHE A 330 2.45 6.51 -12.91
N ASN A 331 2.48 7.78 -12.53
CA ASN A 331 3.70 8.59 -12.39
C ASN A 331 4.35 8.46 -11.00
N GLY A 332 3.97 7.45 -10.21
CA GLY A 332 4.58 7.17 -8.92
C GLY A 332 4.30 8.22 -7.84
N GLY A 333 3.10 8.82 -7.86
CA GLY A 333 2.69 9.87 -6.91
C GLY A 333 3.10 11.29 -7.34
N VAL A 334 3.49 11.48 -8.59
CA VAL A 334 3.86 12.80 -9.14
C VAL A 334 2.69 13.38 -9.94
N GLU A 335 2.13 14.49 -9.46
CA GLU A 335 1.01 15.19 -10.12
C GLU A 335 1.44 15.93 -11.39
N LYS A 336 2.69 16.42 -11.41
CA LYS A 336 3.23 17.22 -12.50
C LYS A 336 3.25 16.43 -13.82
N GLN A 337 2.78 17.06 -14.91
CA GLN A 337 2.98 16.55 -16.26
C GLN A 337 4.48 16.57 -16.62
N TYR A 338 4.94 15.49 -17.22
CA TYR A 338 6.28 15.44 -17.79
C TYR A 338 6.33 16.17 -19.16
N PRO A 339 7.50 16.70 -19.59
CA PRO A 339 7.66 17.23 -20.92
C PRO A 339 7.21 16.22 -21.99
N GLY A 340 6.36 16.65 -22.94
CA GLY A 340 5.81 15.76 -23.96
C GLY A 340 4.64 14.87 -23.51
N GLU A 341 4.18 14.99 -22.29
CA GLU A 341 2.98 14.31 -21.77
C GLU A 341 1.74 15.17 -21.99
N ASP A 342 0.78 14.69 -22.77
CA ASP A 342 -0.56 15.25 -22.85
C ASP A 342 -1.55 14.41 -22.03
N ARG A 343 -2.64 15.03 -21.60
CA ARG A 343 -3.69 14.38 -20.79
C ARG A 343 -5.06 14.69 -21.36
N ILE A 344 -5.89 13.67 -21.55
CA ILE A 344 -7.29 13.79 -21.95
C ILE A 344 -8.16 13.21 -20.83
N LEU A 345 -8.95 14.07 -20.21
CA LEU A 345 -9.97 13.69 -19.22
C LEU A 345 -11.34 13.71 -19.90
N VAL A 346 -12.04 12.57 -19.87
CA VAL A 346 -13.45 12.47 -20.23
C VAL A 346 -14.29 12.44 -18.94
N LYS A 347 -15.37 13.18 -18.87
CA LYS A 347 -16.21 13.19 -17.68
C LYS A 347 -17.01 11.89 -17.59
N SER A 348 -16.97 11.24 -16.43
CA SER A 348 -17.86 10.11 -16.14
C SER A 348 -19.32 10.56 -16.07
N PRO A 349 -20.29 9.68 -16.41
CA PRO A 349 -21.70 10.03 -16.39
C PRO A 349 -22.18 10.36 -14.97
N LYS A 350 -23.12 11.32 -14.86
CA LYS A 350 -23.70 11.75 -13.59
C LYS A 350 -24.90 10.88 -13.22
N VAL A 351 -24.63 9.62 -12.86
CA VAL A 351 -25.64 8.66 -12.39
C VAL A 351 -25.37 8.33 -10.92
N ALA A 352 -26.38 7.81 -10.21
CA ALA A 352 -26.23 7.46 -8.79
C ALA A 352 -25.27 6.28 -8.62
N THR A 353 -25.41 5.27 -9.47
CA THR A 353 -24.55 4.07 -9.55
C THR A 353 -24.36 3.67 -11.00
N TYR A 354 -23.24 3.08 -11.35
CA TYR A 354 -22.87 2.82 -12.75
C TYR A 354 -23.58 1.61 -13.39
N ASP A 355 -24.33 0.82 -12.63
CA ASP A 355 -25.25 -0.18 -13.18
C ASP A 355 -26.40 0.45 -13.97
N LEU A 356 -26.73 1.73 -13.71
CA LEU A 356 -27.74 2.50 -14.46
C LEU A 356 -27.23 2.95 -15.84
N GLN A 357 -25.91 2.99 -16.05
CA GLN A 357 -25.25 3.34 -17.31
C GLN A 357 -23.94 2.54 -17.46
N PRO A 358 -24.01 1.23 -17.77
CA PRO A 358 -22.82 0.34 -17.76
C PRO A 358 -21.74 0.70 -18.78
N GLU A 359 -22.11 1.33 -19.91
CA GLU A 359 -21.15 1.82 -20.90
C GLU A 359 -20.34 3.00 -20.36
N MET A 360 -20.78 3.65 -19.29
CA MET A 360 -20.15 4.83 -18.71
C MET A 360 -19.78 5.85 -19.79
N SER A 361 -18.52 6.28 -19.87
CA SER A 361 -18.01 7.17 -20.95
C SER A 361 -17.09 6.46 -21.94
N ALA A 362 -17.10 5.13 -21.98
CA ALA A 362 -16.18 4.35 -22.79
C ALA A 362 -16.20 4.71 -24.28
N TYR A 363 -17.38 5.00 -24.86
CA TYR A 363 -17.49 5.39 -26.26
C TYR A 363 -16.83 6.74 -26.56
N GLU A 364 -17.05 7.78 -25.70
CA GLU A 364 -16.39 9.07 -25.86
C GLU A 364 -14.87 8.97 -25.66
N VAL A 365 -14.42 8.19 -24.69
CA VAL A 365 -12.99 7.87 -24.49
C VAL A 365 -12.41 7.23 -25.74
N THR A 366 -13.13 6.30 -26.34
CA THR A 366 -12.73 5.59 -27.58
C THR A 366 -12.60 6.55 -28.76
N ASP A 367 -13.57 7.42 -28.98
CA ASP A 367 -13.54 8.37 -30.10
C ASP A 367 -12.33 9.31 -29.99
N LYS A 368 -12.04 9.84 -28.78
CA LYS A 368 -10.86 10.67 -28.51
C LYS A 368 -9.55 9.88 -28.64
N MET A 369 -9.55 8.61 -28.23
CA MET A 369 -8.39 7.73 -28.38
C MET A 369 -8.09 7.46 -29.85
N VAL A 370 -9.10 7.14 -30.67
CA VAL A 370 -8.96 6.91 -32.12
C VAL A 370 -8.46 8.18 -32.81
N GLU A 371 -8.98 9.37 -32.45
CA GLU A 371 -8.47 10.64 -32.97
C GLU A 371 -6.99 10.84 -32.62
N ALA A 372 -6.62 10.58 -31.35
CA ALA A 372 -5.24 10.70 -30.88
C ALA A 372 -4.29 9.74 -31.63
N VAL A 373 -4.69 8.48 -31.83
CA VAL A 373 -3.92 7.48 -32.59
C VAL A 373 -3.72 7.95 -34.04
N LYS A 374 -4.81 8.34 -34.73
CA LYS A 374 -4.77 8.80 -36.14
C LYS A 374 -4.01 10.10 -36.32
N SER A 375 -3.81 10.88 -35.29
CA SER A 375 -2.98 12.11 -35.34
C SER A 375 -1.49 11.82 -35.61
N GLY A 376 -1.02 10.60 -35.28
CA GLY A 376 0.39 10.22 -35.34
C GLY A 376 1.31 11.04 -34.43
N LYS A 377 0.74 11.75 -33.44
CA LYS A 377 1.46 12.67 -32.55
C LYS A 377 2.26 11.95 -31.48
N TYR A 378 1.78 10.83 -30.99
CA TYR A 378 2.26 10.18 -29.77
C TYR A 378 3.03 8.90 -30.07
N ASP A 379 4.15 8.72 -29.38
CA ASP A 379 4.96 7.50 -29.39
C ASP A 379 4.42 6.46 -28.42
N MET A 380 3.74 6.91 -27.33
CA MET A 380 3.16 6.06 -26.31
C MET A 380 1.81 6.63 -25.85
N ILE A 381 0.82 5.75 -25.66
CA ILE A 381 -0.49 6.13 -25.10
C ILE A 381 -0.87 5.15 -23.98
N ILE A 382 -1.28 5.69 -22.83
CA ILE A 382 -1.87 4.92 -21.73
C ILE A 382 -3.35 5.25 -21.65
N LEU A 383 -4.16 4.24 -21.92
CA LEU A 383 -5.63 4.29 -21.90
C LEU A 383 -6.16 3.38 -20.80
N ASN A 384 -7.14 3.85 -20.03
CA ASN A 384 -7.90 3.04 -19.09
C ASN A 384 -9.39 3.08 -19.44
N PHE A 385 -10.04 1.91 -19.45
CA PHE A 385 -11.49 1.74 -19.47
C PHE A 385 -11.94 1.32 -18.05
N ALA A 386 -12.73 2.18 -17.41
CA ALA A 386 -13.15 2.04 -16.01
C ALA A 386 -14.24 0.98 -15.77
N ASN A 387 -14.89 0.53 -16.83
CA ASN A 387 -16.19 -0.10 -16.78
C ASN A 387 -16.27 -1.39 -15.95
N CYS A 388 -15.35 -2.35 -16.15
CA CYS A 388 -15.44 -3.65 -15.48
C CYS A 388 -15.26 -3.53 -13.98
N ASP A 389 -14.47 -2.55 -13.51
CA ASP A 389 -14.28 -2.26 -12.09
C ASP A 389 -15.48 -1.48 -11.52
N MET A 390 -15.78 -0.32 -12.08
CA MET A 390 -16.79 0.59 -11.53
C MET A 390 -18.20 -0.01 -11.55
N VAL A 391 -18.56 -0.74 -12.60
CA VAL A 391 -19.85 -1.44 -12.67
C VAL A 391 -19.81 -2.72 -11.83
N GLY A 392 -18.67 -3.41 -11.78
CA GLY A 392 -18.46 -4.59 -10.93
C GLY A 392 -18.74 -4.31 -9.46
N HIS A 393 -18.31 -3.15 -8.95
CA HIS A 393 -18.58 -2.71 -7.58
C HIS A 393 -20.06 -2.58 -7.23
N THR A 394 -20.96 -2.49 -8.21
CA THR A 394 -22.41 -2.42 -7.96
C THR A 394 -23.02 -3.78 -7.58
N GLY A 395 -22.33 -4.88 -7.85
CA GLY A 395 -22.82 -6.24 -7.63
C GLY A 395 -23.93 -6.68 -8.62
N VAL A 396 -24.26 -5.85 -9.63
CA VAL A 396 -25.32 -6.13 -10.60
C VAL A 396 -24.74 -6.89 -11.80
N PHE A 397 -24.91 -8.21 -11.82
CA PHE A 397 -24.30 -9.11 -12.80
C PHE A 397 -24.58 -8.72 -14.26
N GLU A 398 -25.85 -8.47 -14.62
CA GLU A 398 -26.23 -8.12 -16.01
C GLU A 398 -25.67 -6.75 -16.43
N ALA A 399 -25.51 -5.81 -15.49
CA ALA A 399 -24.87 -4.54 -15.76
C ALA A 399 -23.36 -4.70 -16.00
N ALA A 400 -22.68 -5.50 -15.18
CA ALA A 400 -21.25 -5.80 -15.36
C ALA A 400 -20.99 -6.50 -16.70
N LYS A 401 -21.86 -7.43 -17.11
CA LYS A 401 -21.83 -8.07 -18.42
C LYS A 401 -22.02 -7.05 -19.56
N ALA A 402 -22.99 -6.14 -19.47
CA ALA A 402 -23.19 -5.09 -20.44
C ALA A 402 -21.99 -4.13 -20.52
N ALA A 403 -21.36 -3.84 -19.39
CA ALA A 403 -20.12 -3.05 -19.32
C ALA A 403 -18.96 -3.71 -20.11
N VAL A 404 -18.78 -5.02 -19.94
CA VAL A 404 -17.78 -5.78 -20.72
C VAL A 404 -18.08 -5.75 -22.23
N GLU A 405 -19.35 -5.89 -22.64
CA GLU A 405 -19.76 -5.84 -24.05
C GLU A 405 -19.51 -4.45 -24.67
N ALA A 406 -19.74 -3.37 -23.90
CA ALA A 406 -19.42 -2.01 -24.33
C ALA A 406 -17.89 -1.82 -24.51
N VAL A 407 -17.10 -2.30 -23.54
CA VAL A 407 -15.64 -2.26 -23.61
C VAL A 407 -15.11 -3.09 -24.78
N ASP A 408 -15.66 -4.27 -25.04
CA ASP A 408 -15.28 -5.09 -26.22
C ASP A 408 -15.43 -4.33 -27.53
N THR A 409 -16.56 -3.63 -27.69
CA THR A 409 -16.83 -2.77 -28.87
C THR A 409 -15.77 -1.67 -28.99
N CYS A 410 -15.41 -1.04 -27.89
CA CYS A 410 -14.40 0.02 -27.80
C CYS A 410 -13.01 -0.52 -28.14
N VAL A 411 -12.64 -1.66 -27.58
CA VAL A 411 -11.36 -2.36 -27.88
C VAL A 411 -11.22 -2.65 -29.36
N GLY A 412 -12.27 -3.14 -30.01
CA GLY A 412 -12.26 -3.40 -31.45
C GLY A 412 -11.95 -2.15 -32.28
N LYS A 413 -12.56 -1.00 -31.95
CA LYS A 413 -12.31 0.28 -32.62
C LYS A 413 -10.87 0.78 -32.42
N VAL A 414 -10.38 0.70 -31.18
CA VAL A 414 -9.01 1.14 -30.84
C VAL A 414 -7.98 0.25 -31.54
N ALA A 415 -8.16 -1.08 -31.50
CA ALA A 415 -7.28 -2.03 -32.17
C ALA A 415 -7.19 -1.78 -33.68
N ALA A 416 -8.34 -1.56 -34.34
CA ALA A 416 -8.38 -1.24 -35.77
C ALA A 416 -7.63 0.07 -36.12
N ALA A 417 -7.78 1.11 -35.26
CA ALA A 417 -7.07 2.37 -35.49
C ALA A 417 -5.55 2.24 -35.31
N ILE A 418 -5.11 1.44 -34.33
CA ILE A 418 -3.68 1.17 -34.07
C ILE A 418 -3.08 0.35 -35.21
N ASP A 419 -3.79 -0.66 -35.71
CA ASP A 419 -3.37 -1.48 -36.85
C ASP A 419 -3.24 -0.63 -38.13
N GLU A 420 -4.21 0.24 -38.43
CA GLU A 420 -4.19 1.20 -39.53
C GLU A 420 -2.94 2.10 -39.52
N MET A 421 -2.47 2.45 -38.29
CA MET A 421 -1.29 3.30 -38.10
C MET A 421 0.02 2.51 -37.95
N GLY A 422 -0.01 1.18 -38.05
CA GLY A 422 1.15 0.30 -37.88
C GLY A 422 1.71 0.29 -36.47
N GLY A 423 0.86 0.58 -35.49
CA GLY A 423 1.23 0.61 -34.08
C GLY A 423 1.15 -0.76 -33.40
N VAL A 424 1.60 -0.83 -32.14
CA VAL A 424 1.51 -2.02 -31.29
C VAL A 424 0.54 -1.76 -30.15
N LEU A 425 -0.38 -2.69 -29.91
CA LEU A 425 -1.34 -2.61 -28.81
C LEU A 425 -1.03 -3.64 -27.74
N LEU A 426 -0.80 -3.18 -26.49
CA LEU A 426 -0.72 -4.02 -25.31
C LEU A 426 -2.05 -3.93 -24.55
N ILE A 427 -2.68 -5.07 -24.29
CA ILE A 427 -3.95 -5.17 -23.56
C ILE A 427 -3.70 -5.85 -22.22
N THR A 428 -4.11 -5.22 -21.13
CA THR A 428 -3.99 -5.77 -19.78
C THR A 428 -5.13 -5.29 -18.88
N ALA A 429 -5.12 -5.71 -17.62
CA ALA A 429 -5.88 -5.12 -16.53
C ALA A 429 -4.93 -4.85 -15.35
N ASP A 430 -5.39 -4.13 -14.36
CA ASP A 430 -4.64 -3.75 -13.16
C ASP A 430 -5.00 -4.59 -11.93
N HIS A 431 -6.16 -5.18 -11.90
CA HIS A 431 -6.68 -6.17 -10.93
C HIS A 431 -7.94 -6.86 -11.50
N GLY A 432 -8.49 -7.80 -10.76
CA GLY A 432 -9.79 -8.40 -11.06
C GLY A 432 -10.92 -7.80 -10.23
N ASN A 433 -12.14 -7.78 -10.80
CA ASN A 433 -13.39 -7.38 -10.17
C ASN A 433 -14.57 -8.12 -10.84
N ALA A 434 -14.91 -7.78 -12.10
CA ALA A 434 -16.04 -8.35 -12.84
C ALA A 434 -15.88 -9.85 -13.18
N ASP A 435 -14.75 -10.43 -12.91
CA ASP A 435 -14.47 -11.87 -13.02
C ASP A 435 -15.08 -12.70 -11.88
N LYS A 436 -15.56 -12.05 -10.79
CA LYS A 436 -16.32 -12.69 -9.70
C LYS A 436 -17.40 -11.72 -9.21
N MET A 437 -18.64 -11.91 -9.67
CA MET A 437 -19.80 -11.08 -9.31
C MET A 437 -20.70 -11.73 -8.27
N VAL A 438 -20.46 -12.99 -7.93
CA VAL A 438 -21.24 -13.78 -6.96
C VAL A 438 -20.26 -14.45 -6.02
N ASP A 439 -20.55 -14.42 -4.73
CA ASP A 439 -19.75 -15.13 -3.72
C ASP A 439 -20.11 -16.62 -3.62
N ASP A 440 -19.47 -17.32 -2.70
CA ASP A 440 -19.65 -18.76 -2.53
C ASP A 440 -21.02 -19.12 -1.91
N ASP A 441 -21.71 -18.14 -1.33
CA ASP A 441 -23.06 -18.25 -0.74
C ASP A 441 -24.17 -17.86 -1.75
N GLY A 442 -23.80 -17.40 -2.93
CA GLY A 442 -24.73 -16.97 -4.00
C GLY A 442 -25.17 -15.51 -3.90
N GLU A 443 -24.59 -14.73 -2.99
CA GLU A 443 -24.86 -13.31 -2.83
C GLU A 443 -24.00 -12.43 -3.76
N PRO A 444 -24.39 -11.20 -4.05
CA PRO A 444 -23.60 -10.29 -4.88
C PRO A 444 -22.21 -10.03 -4.28
N PHE A 445 -21.16 -10.25 -5.07
CA PHE A 445 -19.79 -9.96 -4.70
C PHE A 445 -19.33 -8.65 -5.34
N THR A 446 -18.91 -7.68 -4.55
CA THR A 446 -18.59 -6.31 -4.98
C THR A 446 -17.13 -5.91 -4.76
N ALA A 447 -16.32 -6.79 -4.20
CA ALA A 447 -14.90 -6.53 -3.92
C ALA A 447 -14.01 -6.92 -5.11
N HIS A 448 -12.76 -6.46 -5.09
CA HIS A 448 -11.75 -6.94 -6.02
C HIS A 448 -11.42 -8.41 -5.78
N THR A 449 -10.77 -9.05 -6.76
CA THR A 449 -10.34 -10.44 -6.66
C THR A 449 -8.81 -10.55 -6.56
N THR A 450 -8.34 -11.71 -6.14
CA THR A 450 -6.91 -12.07 -6.18
C THR A 450 -6.52 -12.79 -7.47
N ASN A 451 -7.44 -12.87 -8.44
CA ASN A 451 -7.22 -13.57 -9.68
C ASN A 451 -6.18 -12.85 -10.56
N PRO A 452 -5.42 -13.59 -11.40
CA PRO A 452 -4.52 -12.98 -12.36
C PRO A 452 -5.28 -12.22 -13.44
N VAL A 453 -4.56 -11.35 -14.13
CA VAL A 453 -5.11 -10.56 -15.24
C VAL A 453 -4.47 -10.94 -16.57
N PRO A 454 -5.11 -10.66 -17.73
CA PRO A 454 -4.54 -10.95 -19.04
C PRO A 454 -3.43 -9.96 -19.38
N PHE A 455 -2.45 -10.41 -20.17
CA PHE A 455 -1.52 -9.56 -20.87
C PHE A 455 -1.36 -10.07 -22.30
N CYS A 456 -1.71 -9.24 -23.30
CA CYS A 456 -1.70 -9.59 -24.71
C CYS A 456 -0.96 -8.52 -25.52
N VAL A 457 -0.17 -8.93 -26.51
CA VAL A 457 0.58 -8.06 -27.42
C VAL A 457 0.07 -8.26 -28.83
N VAL A 458 -0.50 -7.21 -29.42
CA VAL A 458 -1.12 -7.20 -30.75
C VAL A 458 -0.28 -6.32 -31.69
N GLY A 459 -0.05 -6.79 -32.90
CA GLY A 459 0.65 -6.02 -33.95
C GLY A 459 2.17 -5.98 -33.80
N TYR A 460 2.79 -6.88 -33.02
CA TYR A 460 4.26 -6.98 -32.92
C TYR A 460 4.78 -8.35 -33.37
N PRO A 461 5.06 -8.53 -34.66
CA PRO A 461 5.40 -9.84 -35.24
C PRO A 461 6.67 -10.50 -34.68
N ALA A 462 7.57 -9.70 -34.09
CA ALA A 462 8.76 -10.23 -33.42
C ALA A 462 8.45 -10.99 -32.13
N CYS A 463 7.33 -10.68 -31.44
CA CYS A 463 6.89 -11.39 -30.27
C CYS A 463 6.31 -12.75 -30.63
N LYS A 464 7.02 -13.83 -30.31
CA LYS A 464 6.58 -15.20 -30.61
C LYS A 464 5.77 -15.81 -29.46
N LYS A 465 6.08 -15.41 -28.24
CA LYS A 465 5.46 -15.91 -27.02
C LYS A 465 5.58 -14.88 -25.90
N LEU A 466 4.66 -14.95 -24.96
CA LEU A 466 4.71 -14.19 -23.71
C LEU A 466 4.93 -15.15 -22.54
N ASN A 467 5.87 -14.80 -21.67
CA ASN A 467 6.08 -15.46 -20.41
C ASN A 467 5.08 -14.96 -19.35
N PRO A 468 4.68 -15.78 -18.37
CA PRO A 468 3.96 -15.28 -17.21
C PRO A 468 4.84 -14.30 -16.42
N GLY A 469 4.20 -13.39 -15.69
CA GLY A 469 4.88 -12.40 -14.88
C GLY A 469 3.91 -11.63 -13.98
N ARG A 470 4.16 -10.35 -13.79
CA ARG A 470 3.40 -9.47 -12.89
C ARG A 470 3.24 -8.07 -13.50
N LEU A 471 2.44 -7.20 -12.89
CA LEU A 471 2.17 -5.84 -13.41
C LEU A 471 3.45 -5.01 -13.61
N ALA A 472 4.46 -5.21 -12.77
CA ALA A 472 5.76 -4.53 -12.87
C ALA A 472 6.53 -4.82 -14.17
N ASP A 473 6.20 -5.89 -14.86
CA ASP A 473 6.87 -6.33 -16.09
C ASP A 473 6.33 -5.64 -17.36
N ILE A 474 5.22 -4.91 -17.22
CA ILE A 474 4.56 -4.22 -18.34
C ILE A 474 5.43 -3.06 -18.85
N ALA A 475 5.97 -2.21 -17.98
CA ALA A 475 6.82 -1.09 -18.43
C ALA A 475 8.08 -1.56 -19.13
N PRO A 476 8.87 -2.53 -18.64
CA PRO A 476 9.98 -3.11 -19.39
C PRO A 476 9.59 -3.69 -20.74
N THR A 477 8.41 -4.33 -20.82
CA THR A 477 7.87 -4.85 -22.09
C THR A 477 7.54 -3.71 -23.07
N MET A 478 6.95 -2.62 -22.59
CA MET A 478 6.68 -1.43 -23.41
C MET A 478 7.96 -0.77 -23.89
N LEU A 479 8.99 -0.66 -23.05
CA LEU A 479 10.29 -0.12 -23.43
C LEU A 479 10.96 -0.97 -24.51
N GLN A 480 10.84 -2.29 -24.44
CA GLN A 480 11.35 -3.18 -25.49
C GLN A 480 10.63 -2.93 -26.83
N VAL A 481 9.31 -2.74 -26.84
CA VAL A 481 8.55 -2.38 -28.06
C VAL A 481 9.01 -1.02 -28.61
N LEU A 482 9.31 -0.06 -27.74
CA LEU A 482 9.83 1.26 -28.13
C LEU A 482 11.30 1.26 -28.54
N GLY A 483 12.00 0.11 -28.44
CA GLY A 483 13.43 0.00 -28.75
C GLY A 483 14.33 0.72 -27.73
N LEU A 484 13.86 0.89 -26.50
CA LEU A 484 14.59 1.54 -25.41
C LEU A 484 15.13 0.51 -24.42
N GLU A 485 16.32 0.80 -23.89
CA GLU A 485 16.89 0.02 -22.78
C GLU A 485 16.13 0.30 -21.49
N LYS A 486 15.94 -0.72 -20.67
CA LYS A 486 15.32 -0.63 -19.34
C LYS A 486 16.25 0.13 -18.38
N PRO A 487 15.77 1.16 -17.64
CA PRO A 487 16.57 1.82 -16.63
C PRO A 487 16.81 0.88 -15.42
N ALA A 488 17.94 1.09 -14.73
CA ALA A 488 18.39 0.23 -13.64
C ALA A 488 17.41 0.17 -12.44
N GLU A 489 16.61 1.20 -12.27
CA GLU A 489 15.59 1.28 -11.21
C GLU A 489 14.39 0.35 -11.44
N MET A 490 14.15 -0.11 -12.66
CA MET A 490 13.10 -1.09 -12.94
C MET A 490 13.60 -2.50 -12.66
N ASP A 491 12.97 -3.20 -11.72
CA ASP A 491 13.26 -4.60 -11.39
C ASP A 491 12.40 -5.60 -12.19
N GLY A 492 11.34 -5.11 -12.87
CA GLY A 492 10.56 -5.91 -13.81
C GLY A 492 11.39 -6.31 -15.03
N GLU A 493 10.94 -7.36 -15.71
CA GLU A 493 11.57 -7.87 -16.92
C GLU A 493 10.57 -7.92 -18.07
N SER A 494 11.03 -7.77 -19.32
CA SER A 494 10.14 -7.92 -20.47
C SER A 494 9.57 -9.34 -20.54
N LEU A 495 8.27 -9.43 -20.79
CA LEU A 495 7.55 -10.70 -20.91
C LEU A 495 7.69 -11.33 -22.30
N MET A 496 8.25 -10.61 -23.28
CA MET A 496 8.32 -11.07 -24.67
C MET A 496 9.53 -11.97 -24.95
N GLU A 497 9.30 -13.12 -25.56
CA GLU A 497 10.28 -13.89 -26.30
C GLU A 497 10.24 -13.45 -27.78
N LEU A 498 11.39 -12.94 -28.30
CA LEU A 498 11.52 -12.47 -29.67
C LEU A 498 11.96 -13.58 -30.63
#